data_1c1063dd048da10bdf581c5f1e35b3b4
#
_entry.id   1c1063dd048da10bdf581c5f1e35b3b4
#
_cell.length_a   1.000
_cell.length_b   1.000
_cell.length_c   1.000
_cell.angle_alpha   90.00
_cell.angle_beta   90.00
_cell.angle_gamma   90.00
#
_symmetry.space_group_name_H-M   'P 1'
#
loop_
_entity.id
_entity.type
_entity.pdbx_description
1 polymer ?
#
loop_
_entity_poly.entity_id
_entity_poly.type
_entity_poly.pdbx_seq_one_letter_code
_entity_poly.pdbx_strand_id
1 'polypeptide(L)'
;MEVTLTLNGKRITRSVDADMALLDFVRNDGCYSVKRGCDTSNCGLCTVFLDDKPVLSCSVLVARADGHRVTTMEGLQKEAAEFGAFIADQGAEQCGFCNPGMIMNALALFRENPEPSEDEIKEYLAGNLCRCSGYEGQLRGIQNFIAWKKAQQGEV
;
A
#
# COMPACT_ATOMS: atom_id res chain seq x y z
N MET A 1 3.19 7.35 -25.96
CA MET A 1 4.02 8.44 -25.42
C MET A 1 5.16 7.86 -24.59
N GLU A 2 6.27 8.59 -24.41
CA GLU A 2 7.29 8.17 -23.44
C GLU A 2 6.97 8.72 -22.05
N VAL A 3 7.13 7.89 -21.03
CA VAL A 3 7.01 8.25 -19.62
C VAL A 3 8.30 7.87 -18.91
N THR A 4 8.84 8.80 -18.15
CA THR A 4 10.02 8.60 -17.30
C THR A 4 9.64 8.85 -15.85
N LEU A 5 9.77 7.85 -15.00
CA LEU A 5 9.48 7.96 -13.57
C LEU A 5 10.51 7.19 -12.73
N THR A 6 10.49 7.39 -11.42
CA THR A 6 11.30 6.61 -10.50
C THR A 6 10.42 5.54 -9.85
N LEU A 7 10.62 4.27 -10.22
CA LEU A 7 9.89 3.13 -9.66
C LEU A 7 10.77 2.41 -8.63
N ASN A 8 10.34 2.36 -7.38
CA ASN A 8 11.06 1.72 -6.28
C ASN A 8 12.55 2.15 -6.20
N GLY A 9 12.80 3.45 -6.36
CA GLY A 9 14.14 4.04 -6.33
C GLY A 9 14.93 3.94 -7.64
N LYS A 10 14.43 3.23 -8.65
CA LYS A 10 15.09 3.09 -9.96
C LYS A 10 14.40 3.96 -11.01
N ARG A 11 15.17 4.82 -11.68
CA ARG A 11 14.66 5.61 -12.80
C ARG A 11 14.46 4.71 -14.03
N ILE A 12 13.26 4.75 -14.58
CA ILE A 12 12.88 3.97 -15.76
C ILE A 12 12.19 4.86 -16.80
N THR A 13 12.37 4.52 -18.06
CA THR A 13 11.67 5.16 -19.20
C THR A 13 10.99 4.07 -20.01
N ARG A 14 9.72 4.26 -20.36
CA ARG A 14 8.93 3.33 -21.16
C ARG A 14 8.08 4.07 -22.18
N SER A 15 7.89 3.45 -23.34
CA SER A 15 6.85 3.85 -24.29
C SER A 15 5.53 3.20 -23.87
N VAL A 16 4.48 3.98 -23.72
CA VAL A 16 3.19 3.54 -23.20
C VAL A 16 2.04 4.15 -24.00
N ASP A 17 0.87 3.52 -23.94
CA ASP A 17 -0.36 4.10 -24.44
C ASP A 17 -0.82 5.25 -23.51
N ALA A 18 -1.41 6.29 -24.09
CA ALA A 18 -1.75 7.52 -23.35
C ALA A 18 -2.83 7.30 -22.27
N ASP A 19 -3.64 6.26 -22.43
CA ASP A 19 -4.73 5.86 -21.53
C ASP A 19 -4.34 4.74 -20.56
N MET A 20 -3.07 4.29 -20.57
CA MET A 20 -2.60 3.23 -19.67
C MET A 20 -2.75 3.65 -18.21
N ALA A 21 -3.36 2.78 -17.40
CA ALA A 21 -3.42 2.98 -15.95
C ALA A 21 -2.05 2.71 -15.30
N LEU A 22 -1.74 3.44 -14.24
CA LEU A 22 -0.51 3.23 -13.46
C LEU A 22 -0.43 1.80 -12.90
N LEU A 23 -1.58 1.20 -12.54
CA LEU A 23 -1.67 -0.20 -12.13
C LEU A 23 -1.04 -1.14 -13.16
N ASP A 24 -1.45 -1.01 -14.42
CA ASP A 24 -0.99 -1.91 -15.48
C ASP A 24 0.49 -1.67 -15.80
N PHE A 25 0.92 -0.41 -15.76
CA PHE A 25 2.32 -0.02 -15.92
C PHE A 25 3.23 -0.69 -14.89
N VAL A 26 2.94 -0.54 -13.58
CA VAL A 26 3.81 -1.11 -12.54
C VAL A 26 3.82 -2.63 -12.55
N ARG A 27 2.70 -3.26 -12.92
CA ARG A 27 2.64 -4.71 -13.08
C ARG A 27 3.45 -5.21 -14.28
N ASN A 28 3.43 -4.48 -15.41
CA ASN A 28 4.26 -4.79 -16.58
C ASN A 28 5.75 -4.68 -16.26
N ASP A 29 6.13 -3.83 -15.30
CA ASP A 29 7.51 -3.69 -14.81
C ASP A 29 7.83 -4.63 -13.60
N GLY A 30 6.98 -5.64 -13.31
CA GLY A 30 7.25 -6.70 -12.36
C GLY A 30 6.75 -6.45 -10.93
N CYS A 31 6.03 -5.35 -10.66
CA CYS A 31 5.46 -5.07 -9.34
C CYS A 31 4.13 -5.82 -9.15
N TYR A 32 4.19 -7.12 -8.89
CA TYR A 32 3.02 -8.00 -8.80
C TYR A 32 2.28 -7.90 -7.46
N SER A 33 2.83 -7.23 -6.45
CA SER A 33 2.13 -6.92 -5.22
C SER A 33 0.92 -6.01 -5.46
N VAL A 34 0.98 -5.16 -6.49
CA VAL A 34 -0.11 -4.29 -6.91
C VAL A 34 -1.16 -5.11 -7.66
N LYS A 35 -2.38 -5.19 -7.14
CA LYS A 35 -3.41 -6.11 -7.65
C LYS A 35 -4.66 -5.38 -8.10
N ARG A 36 -5.31 -5.93 -9.15
CA ARG A 36 -6.64 -5.53 -9.58
C ARG A 36 -7.66 -6.43 -8.90
N GLY A 37 -8.37 -5.91 -7.91
CA GLY A 37 -9.42 -6.64 -7.20
C GLY A 37 -10.83 -6.17 -7.52
N CYS A 38 -10.97 -5.05 -8.23
CA CYS A 38 -12.24 -4.51 -8.70
C CYS A 38 -12.06 -3.66 -9.95
N ASP A 39 -13.19 -3.28 -10.58
CA ASP A 39 -13.22 -2.36 -11.72
C ASP A 39 -13.92 -1.02 -11.38
N THR A 40 -14.16 -0.78 -10.07
CA THR A 40 -14.94 0.37 -9.57
C THR A 40 -14.13 1.26 -8.63
N SER A 41 -12.82 1.06 -8.55
CA SER A 41 -11.87 1.89 -7.76
C SER A 41 -12.21 1.99 -6.26
N ASN A 42 -12.69 0.90 -5.65
CA ASN A 42 -13.13 0.90 -4.25
C ASN A 42 -12.50 -0.18 -3.36
N CYS A 43 -11.72 -1.13 -3.91
CA CYS A 43 -11.20 -2.24 -3.11
C CYS A 43 -9.86 -1.98 -2.41
N GLY A 44 -9.10 -0.97 -2.81
CA GLY A 44 -7.81 -0.62 -2.21
C GLY A 44 -6.62 -1.54 -2.52
N LEU A 45 -6.83 -2.62 -3.31
CA LEU A 45 -5.79 -3.63 -3.58
C LEU A 45 -4.68 -3.11 -4.50
N CYS A 46 -4.94 -2.04 -5.22
CA CYS A 46 -4.00 -1.39 -6.13
C CYS A 46 -3.26 -0.19 -5.52
N THR A 47 -3.34 0.00 -4.19
CA THR A 47 -2.69 1.11 -3.52
C THR A 47 -1.17 1.10 -3.74
N VAL A 48 -0.64 2.22 -4.19
CA VAL A 48 0.78 2.53 -4.33
C VAL A 48 1.05 3.90 -3.75
N PHE A 49 2.32 4.27 -3.53
CA PHE A 49 2.67 5.66 -3.23
C PHE A 49 3.06 6.38 -4.51
N LEU A 50 2.47 7.53 -4.73
CA LEU A 50 2.89 8.54 -5.70
C LEU A 50 3.40 9.76 -4.92
N ASP A 51 4.71 10.02 -5.00
CA ASP A 51 5.40 11.02 -4.17
C ASP A 51 5.06 10.91 -2.68
N ASP A 52 5.16 9.69 -2.15
CA ASP A 52 4.89 9.31 -0.75
C ASP A 52 3.42 9.40 -0.30
N LYS A 53 2.48 9.72 -1.20
CA LYS A 53 1.05 9.73 -0.92
C LYS A 53 0.36 8.47 -1.44
N PRO A 54 -0.51 7.83 -0.66
CA PRO A 54 -1.24 6.67 -1.12
C PRO A 54 -2.26 7.05 -2.20
N VAL A 55 -2.23 6.32 -3.31
CA VAL A 55 -3.19 6.49 -4.41
C VAL A 55 -3.67 5.13 -4.92
N LEU A 56 -4.88 5.10 -5.45
CA LEU A 56 -5.39 3.94 -6.19
C LEU A 56 -4.81 3.95 -7.60
N SER A 57 -3.81 3.13 -7.88
CA SER A 57 -3.12 3.12 -9.18
C SER A 57 -4.02 2.77 -10.37
N CYS A 58 -5.16 2.10 -10.14
CA CYS A 58 -6.16 1.84 -11.18
C CYS A 58 -6.90 3.10 -11.64
N SER A 59 -6.86 4.19 -10.85
CA SER A 59 -7.54 5.46 -11.13
C SER A 59 -6.57 6.59 -11.51
N VAL A 60 -5.28 6.26 -11.68
CA VAL A 60 -4.23 7.19 -12.10
C VAL A 60 -3.73 6.76 -13.47
N LEU A 61 -3.76 7.66 -14.45
CA LEU A 61 -3.10 7.44 -15.73
C LEU A 61 -1.58 7.51 -15.54
N VAL A 62 -0.83 6.61 -16.16
CA VAL A 62 0.64 6.59 -16.05
C VAL A 62 1.27 7.90 -16.51
N ALA A 63 0.64 8.60 -17.45
CA ALA A 63 1.06 9.92 -17.92
C ALA A 63 1.16 10.97 -16.79
N ARG A 64 0.36 10.83 -15.72
CA ARG A 64 0.40 11.71 -14.56
C ARG A 64 1.55 11.37 -13.59
N ALA A 65 2.16 10.22 -13.74
CA ALA A 65 3.32 9.81 -12.96
C ALA A 65 4.65 10.16 -13.63
N ASP A 66 4.62 10.77 -14.82
CA ASP A 66 5.83 11.23 -15.50
C ASP A 66 6.60 12.25 -14.65
N GLY A 67 7.89 12.02 -14.46
CA GLY A 67 8.76 12.83 -13.58
C GLY A 67 8.61 12.56 -12.08
N HIS A 68 7.65 11.75 -11.65
CA HIS A 68 7.33 11.49 -10.26
C HIS A 68 7.95 10.19 -9.71
N ARG A 69 7.83 9.97 -8.40
CA ARG A 69 8.26 8.74 -7.72
C ARG A 69 7.05 7.86 -7.45
N VAL A 70 7.16 6.61 -7.88
CA VAL A 70 6.18 5.57 -7.59
C VAL A 70 6.84 4.53 -6.70
N THR A 71 6.22 4.22 -5.57
CA THR A 71 6.68 3.18 -4.65
C THR A 71 5.59 2.15 -4.46
N THR A 72 5.94 0.90 -4.67
CA THR A 72 5.10 -0.27 -4.41
C THR A 72 5.63 -1.04 -3.21
N MET A 73 4.98 -2.10 -2.77
CA MET A 73 5.46 -2.91 -1.66
C MET A 73 6.84 -3.52 -1.93
N GLU A 74 7.20 -3.78 -3.19
CA GLU A 74 8.53 -4.24 -3.58
C GLU A 74 9.63 -3.24 -3.20
N GLY A 75 9.33 -1.95 -3.14
CA GLY A 75 10.24 -0.90 -2.68
C GLY A 75 10.26 -0.68 -1.16
N LEU A 76 9.37 -1.33 -0.41
CA LEU A 76 9.19 -1.17 1.04
C LEU A 76 9.30 -2.49 1.81
N GLN A 77 10.01 -3.47 1.27
CA GLN A 77 10.04 -4.84 1.80
C GLN A 77 10.36 -4.93 3.29
N LYS A 78 11.31 -4.11 3.78
CA LYS A 78 11.68 -4.10 5.20
C LYS A 78 10.53 -3.60 6.08
N GLU A 79 9.96 -2.46 5.76
CA GLU A 79 8.84 -1.87 6.50
C GLU A 79 7.60 -2.78 6.43
N ALA A 80 7.33 -3.34 5.23
CA ALA A 80 6.21 -4.23 5.01
C ALA A 80 6.35 -5.55 5.78
N ALA A 81 7.55 -6.13 5.85
CA ALA A 81 7.81 -7.35 6.62
C ALA A 81 7.69 -7.10 8.13
N GLU A 82 8.24 -5.98 8.62
CA GLU A 82 8.15 -5.60 10.04
C GLU A 82 6.69 -5.46 10.49
N PHE A 83 5.89 -4.71 9.73
CA PHE A 83 4.46 -4.55 10.04
C PHE A 83 3.67 -5.85 9.79
N GLY A 84 3.95 -6.55 8.70
CA GLY A 84 3.26 -7.78 8.30
C GLY A 84 3.32 -8.88 9.35
N ALA A 85 4.42 -8.97 10.12
CA ALA A 85 4.56 -9.91 11.23
C ALA A 85 3.44 -9.72 12.28
N PHE A 86 3.10 -8.48 12.62
CA PHE A 86 2.01 -8.19 13.57
C PHE A 86 0.63 -8.59 13.05
N ILE A 87 0.42 -8.51 11.74
CA ILE A 87 -0.82 -8.98 11.10
C ILE A 87 -0.90 -10.51 11.14
N ALA A 88 0.20 -11.19 10.83
CA ALA A 88 0.30 -12.65 10.85
C ALA A 88 0.09 -13.21 12.26
N ASP A 89 0.67 -12.59 13.29
CA ASP A 89 0.55 -13.00 14.70
C ASP A 89 -0.91 -12.97 15.21
N GLN A 90 -1.77 -12.16 14.58
CA GLN A 90 -3.20 -12.12 14.92
C GLN A 90 -4.04 -13.12 14.13
N GLY A 91 -3.44 -13.97 13.31
CA GLY A 91 -4.15 -14.87 12.42
C GLY A 91 -5.01 -14.14 11.38
N ALA A 92 -4.67 -12.90 11.08
CA ALA A 92 -5.42 -12.05 10.15
C ALA A 92 -5.07 -12.32 8.69
N GLU A 93 -4.10 -13.17 8.43
CA GLU A 93 -3.64 -13.55 7.11
C GLU A 93 -4.24 -14.91 6.72
N GLN A 94 -5.03 -14.93 5.64
CA GLN A 94 -5.61 -16.14 5.08
C GLN A 94 -5.15 -16.31 3.63
N CYS A 95 -5.91 -15.83 2.62
CA CYS A 95 -5.48 -15.93 1.23
C CYS A 95 -4.34 -14.95 0.86
N GLY A 96 -4.13 -13.89 1.66
CA GLY A 96 -3.07 -12.90 1.46
C GLY A 96 -3.31 -11.91 0.31
N PHE A 97 -4.40 -12.05 -0.43
CA PHE A 97 -4.63 -11.23 -1.64
C PHE A 97 -4.78 -9.73 -1.33
N CYS A 98 -5.41 -9.38 -0.20
CA CYS A 98 -5.59 -7.99 0.22
C CYS A 98 -4.36 -7.38 0.92
N ASN A 99 -3.43 -8.22 1.40
CA ASN A 99 -2.34 -7.78 2.28
C ASN A 99 -1.48 -6.65 1.69
N PRO A 100 -1.01 -6.71 0.43
CA PRO A 100 -0.16 -5.65 -0.10
C PRO A 100 -0.82 -4.27 -0.08
N GLY A 101 -2.06 -4.17 -0.54
CA GLY A 101 -2.79 -2.89 -0.55
C GLY A 101 -3.09 -2.38 0.85
N MET A 102 -3.47 -3.26 1.76
CA MET A 102 -3.73 -2.93 3.17
C MET A 102 -2.45 -2.47 3.86
N ILE A 103 -1.32 -3.17 3.66
CA ILE A 103 -0.01 -2.79 4.23
C ILE A 103 0.42 -1.41 3.72
N MET A 104 0.34 -1.18 2.41
CA MET A 104 0.68 0.13 1.83
C MET A 104 -0.14 1.25 2.47
N ASN A 105 -1.45 1.06 2.62
CA ASN A 105 -2.32 2.09 3.19
C ASN A 105 -2.09 2.26 4.70
N ALA A 106 -1.83 1.18 5.45
CA ALA A 106 -1.48 1.27 6.87
C ALA A 106 -0.14 1.99 7.09
N LEU A 107 0.87 1.74 6.24
CA LEU A 107 2.14 2.47 6.30
C LEU A 107 1.95 3.96 6.01
N ALA A 108 1.03 4.33 5.10
CA ALA A 108 0.66 5.72 4.88
C ALA A 108 0.04 6.35 6.13
N LEU A 109 -0.91 5.66 6.77
CA LEU A 109 -1.53 6.12 8.02
C LEU A 109 -0.48 6.39 9.10
N PHE A 110 0.47 5.45 9.32
CA PHE A 110 1.52 5.62 10.35
C PHE A 110 2.46 6.80 10.07
N ARG A 111 2.65 7.18 8.80
CA ARG A 111 3.44 8.36 8.42
C ARG A 111 2.67 9.66 8.64
N GLU A 112 1.37 9.66 8.45
CA GLU A 112 0.49 10.81 8.64
C GLU A 112 0.13 11.01 10.11
N ASN A 113 -0.20 9.92 10.81
CA ASN A 113 -0.57 9.90 12.23
C ASN A 113 0.07 8.68 12.93
N PRO A 114 1.14 8.87 13.70
CA PRO A 114 1.83 7.78 14.38
C PRO A 114 1.03 7.10 15.51
N GLU A 115 0.02 7.78 16.05
CA GLU A 115 -0.82 7.29 17.16
C GLU A 115 -2.32 7.45 16.82
N PRO A 116 -2.81 6.77 15.76
CA PRO A 116 -4.22 6.90 15.40
C PRO A 116 -5.11 6.18 16.42
N SER A 117 -6.27 6.74 16.68
CA SER A 117 -7.35 6.07 17.40
C SER A 117 -7.91 4.90 16.60
N GLU A 118 -8.66 4.02 17.26
CA GLU A 118 -9.31 2.89 16.59
C GLU A 118 -10.25 3.35 15.47
N ASP A 119 -11.01 4.41 15.69
CA ASP A 119 -11.94 4.93 14.69
C ASP A 119 -11.19 5.52 13.50
N GLU A 120 -10.08 6.24 13.72
CA GLU A 120 -9.23 6.74 12.64
C GLU A 120 -8.61 5.61 11.81
N ILE A 121 -8.19 4.51 12.45
CA ILE A 121 -7.70 3.31 11.75
C ILE A 121 -8.81 2.73 10.87
N LYS A 122 -10.02 2.56 11.40
CA LYS A 122 -11.16 2.00 10.67
C LYS A 122 -11.56 2.89 9.50
N GLU A 123 -11.61 4.20 9.70
CA GLU A 123 -11.95 5.16 8.66
C GLU A 123 -10.90 5.17 7.54
N TYR A 124 -9.61 5.22 7.90
CA TYR A 124 -8.51 5.26 6.93
C TYR A 124 -8.44 4.00 6.07
N LEU A 125 -8.72 2.85 6.65
CA LEU A 125 -8.67 1.54 5.98
C LEU A 125 -10.02 1.08 5.41
N ALA A 126 -11.07 1.88 5.51
CA ALA A 126 -12.40 1.51 5.02
C ALA A 126 -12.44 1.16 3.52
N GLY A 127 -11.52 1.73 2.73
CA GLY A 127 -11.34 1.42 1.31
C GLY A 127 -10.46 0.20 1.00
N ASN A 128 -9.96 -0.52 2.01
CA ASN A 128 -9.14 -1.73 1.83
C ASN A 128 -9.97 -2.98 2.11
N LEU A 129 -10.54 -3.58 1.06
CA LEU A 129 -11.48 -4.68 1.21
C LEU A 129 -10.77 -6.02 1.38
N CYS A 130 -11.28 -6.81 2.33
CA CYS A 130 -10.91 -8.19 2.55
C CYS A 130 -12.16 -9.07 2.65
N ARG A 131 -12.14 -10.24 2.02
CA ARG A 131 -13.26 -11.18 2.09
C ARG A 131 -13.05 -12.31 3.11
N CYS A 132 -11.85 -12.44 3.65
CA CYS A 132 -11.45 -13.57 4.48
C CYS A 132 -11.37 -13.24 5.97
N SER A 133 -10.71 -12.13 6.34
CA SER A 133 -10.26 -11.86 7.71
C SER A 133 -11.36 -11.37 8.67
N GLY A 134 -12.40 -10.74 8.16
CA GLY A 134 -13.39 -10.03 8.99
C GLY A 134 -12.85 -8.77 9.67
N TYR A 135 -11.63 -8.31 9.31
CA TYR A 135 -10.96 -7.06 9.72
C TYR A 135 -10.48 -6.98 11.18
N GLU A 136 -11.11 -7.65 12.14
CA GLU A 136 -10.77 -7.56 13.56
C GLU A 136 -9.32 -7.96 13.87
N GLY A 137 -8.82 -9.02 13.24
CA GLY A 137 -7.42 -9.42 13.39
C GLY A 137 -6.47 -8.39 12.81
N GLN A 138 -6.83 -7.78 11.68
CA GLN A 138 -6.04 -6.69 11.08
C GLN A 138 -5.98 -5.47 12.01
N LEU A 139 -7.12 -5.07 12.61
CA LEU A 139 -7.17 -3.96 13.56
C LEU A 139 -6.28 -4.22 14.78
N ARG A 140 -6.37 -5.42 15.39
CA ARG A 140 -5.49 -5.78 16.52
C ARG A 140 -4.01 -5.77 16.12
N GLY A 141 -3.66 -6.27 14.94
CA GLY A 141 -2.28 -6.25 14.44
C GLY A 141 -1.75 -4.83 14.30
N ILE A 142 -2.57 -3.91 13.77
CA ILE A 142 -2.23 -2.49 13.66
C ILE A 142 -2.02 -1.86 15.04
N GLN A 143 -2.93 -2.08 15.98
CA GLN A 143 -2.82 -1.55 17.35
C GLN A 143 -1.58 -2.09 18.07
N ASN A 144 -1.27 -3.37 17.92
CA ASN A 144 -0.07 -3.98 18.49
C ASN A 144 1.22 -3.40 17.89
N PHE A 145 1.23 -3.16 16.59
CA PHE A 145 2.37 -2.53 15.92
C PHE A 145 2.61 -1.11 16.40
N ILE A 146 1.55 -0.31 16.55
CA ILE A 146 1.62 1.06 17.08
C ILE A 146 2.17 1.04 18.51
N ALA A 147 1.65 0.16 19.38
CA ALA A 147 2.13 0.02 20.75
C ALA A 147 3.61 -0.38 20.81
N TRP A 148 4.03 -1.31 19.96
CA TRP A 148 5.42 -1.70 19.84
C TRP A 148 6.33 -0.55 19.38
N LYS A 149 5.94 0.20 18.35
CA LYS A 149 6.69 1.37 17.87
C LYS A 149 6.84 2.42 18.97
N LYS A 150 5.79 2.67 19.75
CA LYS A 150 5.81 3.63 20.86
C LYS A 150 6.77 3.21 21.95
N ALA A 151 6.81 1.92 22.31
CA ALA A 151 7.76 1.38 23.29
C ALA A 151 9.21 1.57 22.84
N GLN A 152 9.52 1.34 21.56
CA GLN A 152 10.85 1.55 20.98
C GLN A 152 11.32 3.03 21.07
N GLN A 153 10.40 3.98 20.98
CA GLN A 153 10.71 5.42 21.06
C GLN A 153 10.88 5.92 22.50
N GLY A 154 10.36 5.20 23.50
CA GLY A 154 10.44 5.53 24.92
C GLY A 154 11.69 4.99 25.62
N GLU A 155 12.51 4.18 24.96
CA GLU A 155 13.76 3.58 25.51
C GLU A 155 15.03 4.38 25.15
N VAL A 156 14.90 5.63 24.66
CA VAL A 156 16.03 6.52 24.31
C VAL A 156 16.19 7.63 25.33
#